data_7e40097dfae518e8bcea69adfd66a310
#
_entry.id   7e40097dfae518e8bcea69adfd66a310
#
_cell.length_a   1.000
_cell.length_b   1.000
_cell.length_c   1.000
_cell.angle_alpha   90.00
_cell.angle_beta   90.00
_cell.angle_gamma   90.00
#
_symmetry.space_group_name_H-M   'P 1'
#
loop_
_entity.id
_entity.type
_entity.pdbx_description
1 polymer ?
#
loop_
_entity_poly.entity_id
_entity_poly.type
_entity_poly.pdbx_seq_one_letter_code
_entity_poly.pdbx_strand_id
1 'polypeptide(L)'
;MQTTKDYIRKLLLETAQKAFFEKGFKSVSMREISKLSGIGLSNIYNYYPCKDDLLVDVLRPLLAAMYRMLEDHNRPENFSLDIFISDEYHRASLQELMGIITRYRSELNLLFFSTQHSRLKDYLEEWIEKSATIGMEYMEKMRRLHPELHTDISPFFMHFTCSWWINMMLSLIHISEPTRR
;
A
#
# COMPACT_ATOMS: atom_id res chain seq x y z
N MET A 1 24.25 17.83 -9.68
CA MET A 1 25.26 16.74 -9.54
C MET A 1 24.79 15.83 -8.42
N GLN A 2 24.47 14.58 -8.70
CA GLN A 2 24.03 13.61 -7.69
C GLN A 2 25.21 13.32 -6.75
N THR A 3 25.01 13.37 -5.44
CA THR A 3 26.09 13.10 -4.49
C THR A 3 26.42 11.61 -4.47
N THR A 4 27.65 11.23 -4.11
CA THR A 4 28.03 9.80 -3.93
C THR A 4 27.09 9.09 -2.96
N LYS A 5 26.56 9.81 -1.98
CA LYS A 5 25.63 9.30 -0.97
C LYS A 5 24.30 8.91 -1.61
N ASP A 6 23.75 9.73 -2.51
CA ASP A 6 22.50 9.45 -3.21
C ASP A 6 22.63 8.25 -4.16
N TYR A 7 23.77 8.15 -4.83
CA TYR A 7 24.09 7.01 -5.69
C TYR A 7 24.10 5.69 -4.90
N ILE A 8 24.79 5.64 -3.76
CA ILE A 8 24.87 4.45 -2.91
C ILE A 8 23.46 4.08 -2.39
N ARG A 9 22.69 5.05 -1.92
CA ARG A 9 21.33 4.81 -1.45
C ARG A 9 20.44 4.22 -2.54
N LYS A 10 20.49 4.77 -3.73
CA LYS A 10 19.75 4.26 -4.89
C LYS A 10 20.16 2.82 -5.24
N LEU A 11 21.46 2.54 -5.30
CA LEU A 11 21.98 1.21 -5.59
C LEU A 11 21.54 0.17 -4.56
N LEU A 12 21.56 0.53 -3.26
CA LEU A 12 21.08 -0.34 -2.19
C LEU A 12 19.59 -0.62 -2.31
N LEU A 13 18.79 0.41 -2.62
CA LEU A 13 17.36 0.31 -2.79
C LEU A 13 16.99 -0.60 -3.96
N GLU A 14 17.59 -0.40 -5.13
CA GLU A 14 17.36 -1.22 -6.33
C GLU A 14 17.79 -2.69 -6.11
N THR A 15 18.92 -2.90 -5.43
CA THR A 15 19.43 -4.24 -5.11
C THR A 15 18.47 -4.97 -4.15
N ALA A 16 18.01 -4.28 -3.11
CA ALA A 16 17.09 -4.85 -2.14
C ALA A 16 15.72 -5.13 -2.75
N GLN A 17 15.20 -4.21 -3.55
CA GLN A 17 13.94 -4.38 -4.26
C GLN A 17 13.95 -5.66 -5.10
N LYS A 18 14.98 -5.85 -5.92
CA LYS A 18 15.13 -7.05 -6.72
C LYS A 18 15.21 -8.32 -5.87
N ALA A 19 16.04 -8.31 -4.83
CA ALA A 19 16.20 -9.47 -3.95
C ALA A 19 14.92 -9.82 -3.20
N PHE A 20 14.18 -8.81 -2.71
CA PHE A 20 12.91 -9.02 -2.02
C PHE A 20 11.82 -9.55 -2.95
N PHE A 21 11.75 -9.08 -4.19
CA PHE A 21 10.77 -9.57 -5.17
C PHE A 21 11.06 -11.01 -5.60
N GLU A 22 12.33 -11.39 -5.72
CA GLU A 22 12.74 -12.73 -6.15
C GLU A 22 12.60 -13.77 -5.04
N LYS A 23 12.95 -13.42 -3.78
CA LYS A 23 13.13 -14.39 -2.68
C LYS A 23 12.21 -14.17 -1.48
N GLY A 24 11.47 -13.07 -1.46
CA GLY A 24 10.69 -12.62 -0.31
C GLY A 24 11.55 -12.00 0.79
N PHE A 25 10.93 -11.17 1.64
CA PHE A 25 11.62 -10.43 2.70
C PHE A 25 12.37 -11.34 3.69
N LYS A 26 11.73 -12.45 4.12
CA LYS A 26 12.29 -13.36 5.13
C LYS A 26 13.63 -13.95 4.70
N SER A 27 13.75 -14.36 3.45
CA SER A 27 14.89 -15.10 2.90
C SER A 27 16.12 -14.23 2.62
N VAL A 28 15.95 -12.90 2.52
CA VAL A 28 17.03 -11.97 2.21
C VAL A 28 17.66 -11.42 3.48
N SER A 29 18.98 -11.37 3.55
CA SER A 29 19.76 -10.78 4.66
C SER A 29 20.52 -9.53 4.23
N MET A 30 20.87 -8.65 5.20
CA MET A 30 21.74 -7.48 4.94
C MET A 30 23.13 -7.89 4.38
N ARG A 31 23.63 -9.07 4.76
CA ARG A 31 24.88 -9.62 4.19
C ARG A 31 24.72 -9.99 2.72
N GLU A 32 23.57 -10.53 2.35
CA GLU A 32 23.27 -10.84 0.95
C GLU A 32 23.14 -9.57 0.12
N ILE A 33 22.47 -8.53 0.63
CA ILE A 33 22.38 -7.22 -0.02
C ILE A 33 23.78 -6.62 -0.19
N SER A 34 24.65 -6.73 0.82
CA SER A 34 26.05 -6.31 0.73
C SER A 34 26.78 -7.02 -0.41
N LYS A 35 26.64 -8.35 -0.50
CA LYS A 35 27.26 -9.14 -1.57
C LYS A 35 26.74 -8.77 -2.96
N LEU A 36 25.44 -8.57 -3.10
CA LEU A 36 24.80 -8.25 -4.39
C LEU A 36 25.09 -6.82 -4.87
N SER A 37 25.13 -5.85 -3.93
CA SER A 37 25.38 -4.44 -4.24
C SER A 37 26.87 -4.10 -4.39
N GLY A 38 27.77 -4.97 -3.87
CA GLY A 38 29.20 -4.66 -3.75
C GLY A 38 29.53 -3.62 -2.66
N ILE A 39 28.53 -3.18 -1.87
CA ILE A 39 28.71 -2.22 -0.79
C ILE A 39 29.03 -2.95 0.52
N GLY A 40 30.11 -2.54 1.20
CA GLY A 40 30.51 -3.15 2.47
C GLY A 40 29.40 -3.07 3.52
N LEU A 41 29.19 -4.15 4.27
CA LEU A 41 28.08 -4.29 5.23
C LEU A 41 28.03 -3.15 6.26
N SER A 42 29.16 -2.72 6.82
CA SER A 42 29.25 -1.60 7.74
C SER A 42 28.81 -0.28 7.09
N ASN A 43 29.10 -0.09 5.80
CA ASN A 43 28.66 1.09 5.07
C ASN A 43 27.16 1.06 4.81
N ILE A 44 26.55 -0.12 4.56
CA ILE A 44 25.09 -0.25 4.42
C ILE A 44 24.37 0.23 5.67
N TYR A 45 24.85 -0.12 6.86
CA TYR A 45 24.26 0.30 8.13
C TYR A 45 24.30 1.82 8.38
N ASN A 46 25.14 2.57 7.66
CA ASN A 46 25.10 4.04 7.67
C ASN A 46 23.92 4.63 6.91
N TYR A 47 23.28 3.86 6.01
CA TYR A 47 22.11 4.26 5.22
C TYR A 47 20.82 3.64 5.76
N TYR A 48 20.88 2.39 6.16
CA TYR A 48 19.76 1.59 6.61
C TYR A 48 20.13 0.82 7.88
N PRO A 49 19.75 1.31 9.06
CA PRO A 49 20.04 0.68 10.35
C PRO A 49 19.57 -0.76 10.46
N CYS A 50 18.49 -1.11 9.74
CA CYS A 50 17.99 -2.48 9.68
C CYS A 50 17.36 -2.81 8.33
N LYS A 51 17.05 -4.08 8.12
CA LYS A 51 16.42 -4.58 6.90
C LYS A 51 14.99 -4.03 6.71
N ASP A 52 14.29 -3.78 7.80
CA ASP A 52 12.94 -3.20 7.76
C ASP A 52 12.92 -1.77 7.23
N ASP A 53 13.93 -0.95 7.54
CA ASP A 53 14.04 0.41 6.99
C ASP A 53 14.19 0.39 5.46
N LEU A 54 14.95 -0.58 4.98
CA LEU A 54 15.13 -0.81 3.54
C LEU A 54 13.84 -1.33 2.89
N LEU A 55 13.09 -2.23 3.55
CA LEU A 55 11.79 -2.69 3.09
C LEU A 55 10.79 -1.53 2.98
N VAL A 56 10.71 -0.69 4.01
CA VAL A 56 9.81 0.48 4.01
C VAL A 56 10.16 1.43 2.86
N ASP A 57 11.45 1.67 2.58
CA ASP A 57 11.86 2.50 1.45
C ASP A 57 11.52 1.86 0.08
N VAL A 58 11.65 0.54 -0.05
CA VAL A 58 11.22 -0.20 -1.25
C VAL A 58 9.72 -0.06 -1.49
N LEU A 59 8.91 -0.15 -0.43
CA LEU A 59 7.45 -0.08 -0.51
C LEU A 59 6.91 1.36 -0.48
N ARG A 60 7.73 2.37 -0.18
CA ARG A 60 7.31 3.78 -0.05
C ARG A 60 6.46 4.30 -1.21
N PRO A 61 6.77 4.05 -2.50
CA PRO A 61 5.94 4.53 -3.59
C PRO A 61 4.53 3.94 -3.59
N LEU A 62 4.39 2.64 -3.28
CA LEU A 62 3.10 1.98 -3.12
C LEU A 62 2.34 2.55 -1.93
N LEU A 63 2.98 2.61 -0.74
CA LEU A 63 2.34 3.11 0.48
C LEU A 63 1.83 4.54 0.28
N ALA A 64 2.63 5.40 -0.38
CA ALA A 64 2.22 6.76 -0.71
C ALA A 64 1.05 6.82 -1.71
N ALA A 65 0.98 5.90 -2.68
CA ALA A 65 -0.13 5.82 -3.62
C ALA A 65 -1.43 5.38 -2.93
N MET A 66 -1.35 4.37 -2.06
CA MET A 66 -2.48 3.90 -1.25
C MET A 66 -3.01 5.01 -0.35
N TYR A 67 -2.13 5.73 0.37
CA TYR A 67 -2.55 6.85 1.23
C TYR A 67 -3.23 7.96 0.45
N ARG A 68 -2.70 8.35 -0.71
CA ARG A 68 -3.33 9.37 -1.56
C ARG A 68 -4.73 8.94 -1.99
N MET A 69 -4.91 7.73 -2.46
CA MET A 69 -6.23 7.20 -2.83
C MET A 69 -7.23 7.31 -1.67
N LEU A 70 -6.79 7.01 -0.44
CA LEU A 70 -7.64 7.10 0.74
C LEU A 70 -7.96 8.55 1.13
N GLU A 71 -7.01 9.47 1.00
CA GLU A 71 -7.20 10.90 1.26
C GLU A 71 -8.10 11.55 0.20
N ASP A 72 -7.92 11.20 -1.07
CA ASP A 72 -8.71 11.74 -2.17
C ASP A 72 -10.19 11.38 -2.03
N HIS A 73 -10.52 10.22 -1.46
CA HIS A 73 -11.91 9.84 -1.15
C HIS A 73 -12.57 10.78 -0.13
N ASN A 74 -11.79 11.42 0.73
CA ASN A 74 -12.26 12.33 1.79
C ASN A 74 -12.18 13.81 1.44
N ARG A 75 -11.96 14.16 0.18
CA ARG A 75 -11.95 15.55 -0.24
C ARG A 75 -13.34 16.16 -0.16
N PRO A 76 -13.45 17.47 0.18
CA PRO A 76 -14.73 18.17 0.26
C PRO A 76 -15.58 18.06 -1.01
N GLU A 77 -14.94 18.00 -2.18
CA GLU A 77 -15.60 17.85 -3.48
C GLU A 77 -16.41 16.56 -3.60
N ASN A 78 -16.04 15.52 -2.82
CA ASN A 78 -16.66 14.20 -2.85
C ASN A 78 -17.84 14.07 -1.87
N PHE A 79 -18.23 15.15 -1.17
CA PHE A 79 -19.38 15.15 -0.25
C PHE A 79 -20.70 15.59 -0.91
N SER A 80 -20.89 15.30 -2.19
CA SER A 80 -22.12 15.61 -2.91
C SER A 80 -22.88 14.32 -3.24
N LEU A 81 -24.23 14.40 -3.20
CA LEU A 81 -25.10 13.28 -3.59
C LEU A 81 -24.89 12.89 -5.06
N ASP A 82 -24.65 13.88 -5.93
CA ASP A 82 -24.45 13.65 -7.35
C ASP A 82 -23.19 12.80 -7.61
N ILE A 83 -22.15 13.01 -6.83
CA ILE A 83 -20.91 12.19 -6.92
C ILE A 83 -21.19 10.77 -6.42
N PHE A 84 -21.97 10.62 -5.35
CA PHE A 84 -22.26 9.30 -4.79
C PHE A 84 -23.03 8.39 -5.77
N ILE A 85 -23.84 8.96 -6.67
CA ILE A 85 -24.59 8.23 -7.70
C ILE A 85 -23.93 8.30 -9.09
N SER A 86 -22.80 8.97 -9.23
CA SER A 86 -22.13 9.19 -10.53
C SER A 86 -21.39 7.94 -11.02
N ASP A 87 -21.85 7.38 -12.12
CA ASP A 87 -21.15 6.29 -12.82
C ASP A 87 -19.72 6.70 -13.25
N GLU A 88 -19.51 7.96 -13.60
CA GLU A 88 -18.23 8.50 -14.02
C GLU A 88 -17.23 8.48 -12.85
N TYR A 89 -17.66 8.95 -11.67
CA TYR A 89 -16.85 8.91 -10.47
C TYR A 89 -16.45 7.48 -10.07
N HIS A 90 -17.41 6.55 -10.09
CA HIS A 90 -17.14 5.15 -9.76
C HIS A 90 -16.18 4.50 -10.76
N ARG A 91 -16.33 4.79 -12.06
CA ARG A 91 -15.40 4.30 -13.09
C ARG A 91 -13.99 4.86 -12.90
N ALA A 92 -13.86 6.17 -12.61
CA ALA A 92 -12.57 6.81 -12.35
C ALA A 92 -11.87 6.19 -11.14
N SER A 93 -12.59 6.00 -10.04
CA SER A 93 -12.09 5.36 -8.82
C SER A 93 -11.63 3.92 -9.06
N LEU A 94 -12.40 3.14 -9.84
CA LEU A 94 -11.99 1.78 -10.23
C LEU A 94 -10.77 1.78 -11.15
N GLN A 95 -10.67 2.72 -12.08
CA GLN A 95 -9.49 2.86 -12.95
C GLN A 95 -8.24 3.22 -12.16
N GLU A 96 -8.35 4.12 -11.18
CA GLU A 96 -7.25 4.46 -10.28
C GLU A 96 -6.78 3.25 -9.48
N LEU A 97 -7.72 2.52 -8.87
CA LEU A 97 -7.44 1.29 -8.15
C LEU A 97 -6.73 0.25 -9.03
N MET A 98 -7.24 0.00 -10.23
CA MET A 98 -6.63 -0.91 -11.20
C MET A 98 -5.25 -0.43 -11.65
N GLY A 99 -5.06 0.88 -11.75
CA GLY A 99 -3.78 1.51 -12.03
C GLY A 99 -2.74 1.22 -10.92
N ILE A 100 -3.14 1.33 -9.65
CA ILE A 100 -2.28 0.99 -8.50
C ILE A 100 -1.95 -0.51 -8.51
N ILE A 101 -2.93 -1.38 -8.68
CA ILE A 101 -2.73 -2.84 -8.73
C ILE A 101 -1.77 -3.22 -9.84
N THR A 102 -1.93 -2.65 -11.03
CA THR A 102 -1.09 -2.97 -12.19
C THR A 102 0.33 -2.44 -12.02
N ARG A 103 0.47 -1.19 -11.57
CA ARG A 103 1.76 -0.51 -11.44
C ARG A 103 2.62 -1.06 -10.30
N TYR A 104 2.00 -1.40 -9.18
CA TYR A 104 2.69 -1.80 -7.94
C TYR A 104 2.46 -3.26 -7.58
N ARG A 105 2.23 -4.10 -8.59
CA ARG A 105 1.89 -5.51 -8.38
C ARG A 105 2.92 -6.27 -7.54
N SER A 106 4.20 -6.10 -7.84
CA SER A 106 5.29 -6.77 -7.13
C SER A 106 5.41 -6.29 -5.69
N GLU A 107 5.23 -4.99 -5.47
CA GLU A 107 5.21 -4.37 -4.15
C GLU A 107 4.00 -4.82 -3.32
N LEU A 108 2.82 -4.91 -3.94
CA LEU A 108 1.60 -5.43 -3.30
C LEU A 108 1.78 -6.89 -2.89
N ASN A 109 2.34 -7.72 -3.77
CA ASN A 109 2.66 -9.10 -3.49
C ASN A 109 3.66 -9.22 -2.32
N LEU A 110 4.73 -8.43 -2.34
CA LEU A 110 5.69 -8.37 -1.25
C LEU A 110 5.02 -7.93 0.06
N LEU A 111 4.25 -6.84 0.04
CA LEU A 111 3.60 -6.27 1.22
C LEU A 111 2.63 -7.26 1.88
N PHE A 112 1.76 -7.88 1.11
CA PHE A 112 0.68 -8.69 1.67
C PHE A 112 1.06 -10.14 1.96
N PHE A 113 2.02 -10.71 1.22
CA PHE A 113 2.34 -12.14 1.34
C PHE A 113 3.73 -12.44 1.89
N SER A 114 4.61 -11.45 2.01
CA SER A 114 6.00 -11.70 2.39
C SER A 114 6.49 -10.92 3.63
N THR A 115 5.66 -10.09 4.25
CA THR A 115 6.06 -9.20 5.36
C THR A 115 5.79 -9.75 6.76
N GLN A 116 5.35 -10.99 6.90
CA GLN A 116 4.98 -11.63 8.18
C GLN A 116 6.06 -11.58 9.28
N HIS A 117 7.33 -11.36 8.90
CA HIS A 117 8.47 -11.26 9.82
C HIS A 117 9.10 -9.86 9.81
N SER A 118 8.35 -8.85 9.42
CA SER A 118 8.78 -7.45 9.37
C SER A 118 7.92 -6.57 10.28
N ARG A 119 8.29 -5.29 10.40
CA ARG A 119 7.44 -4.27 11.05
C ARG A 119 6.11 -4.03 10.34
N LEU A 120 5.97 -4.47 9.09
CA LEU A 120 4.74 -4.34 8.29
C LEU A 120 3.82 -5.55 8.38
N LYS A 121 4.07 -6.48 9.31
CA LYS A 121 3.26 -7.70 9.48
C LYS A 121 1.77 -7.43 9.72
N ASP A 122 1.47 -6.36 10.46
CA ASP A 122 0.11 -5.97 10.84
C ASP A 122 -0.45 -4.85 9.93
N TYR A 123 0.31 -4.46 8.88
CA TYR A 123 -0.05 -3.32 8.02
C TYR A 123 -1.42 -3.46 7.36
N LEU A 124 -1.80 -4.67 6.99
CA LEU A 124 -3.10 -4.93 6.38
C LEU A 124 -4.24 -4.61 7.34
N GLU A 125 -4.13 -5.06 8.59
CA GLU A 125 -5.11 -4.79 9.64
C GLU A 125 -5.17 -3.29 9.96
N GLU A 126 -4.01 -2.65 10.14
CA GLU A 126 -3.92 -1.20 10.36
C GLU A 126 -4.55 -0.41 9.21
N TRP A 127 -4.40 -0.89 7.97
CA TRP A 127 -5.02 -0.29 6.80
C TRP A 127 -6.54 -0.43 6.80
N ILE A 128 -7.07 -1.60 7.15
CA ILE A 128 -8.51 -1.85 7.27
C ILE A 128 -9.13 -0.95 8.34
N GLU A 129 -8.53 -0.89 9.52
CA GLU A 129 -8.95 -0.05 10.63
C GLU A 129 -8.97 1.44 10.26
N LYS A 130 -7.90 1.91 9.61
CA LYS A 130 -7.82 3.28 9.13
C LYS A 130 -8.88 3.59 8.08
N SER A 131 -9.09 2.68 7.12
CA SER A 131 -10.12 2.83 6.09
C SER A 131 -11.53 2.86 6.69
N ALA A 132 -11.79 2.01 7.68
CA ALA A 132 -13.07 1.98 8.39
C ALA A 132 -13.32 3.28 9.18
N THR A 133 -12.30 3.79 9.87
CA THR A 133 -12.38 5.06 10.60
C THR A 133 -12.71 6.21 9.65
N ILE A 134 -12.00 6.32 8.53
CA ILE A 134 -12.21 7.33 7.50
C ILE A 134 -13.62 7.20 6.90
N GLY A 135 -14.08 5.96 6.64
CA GLY A 135 -15.42 5.71 6.15
C GLY A 135 -16.53 6.17 7.13
N MET A 136 -16.33 5.93 8.43
CA MET A 136 -17.25 6.41 9.47
C MET A 136 -17.30 7.94 9.56
N GLU A 137 -16.14 8.60 9.48
CA GLU A 137 -16.03 10.06 9.43
C GLU A 137 -16.75 10.63 8.19
N TYR A 138 -16.59 9.98 7.05
CA TYR A 138 -17.29 10.34 5.81
C TYR A 138 -18.80 10.24 5.98
N MET A 139 -19.33 9.14 6.53
CA MET A 139 -20.76 8.95 6.78
C MET A 139 -21.32 10.00 7.74
N GLU A 140 -20.58 10.35 8.78
CA GLU A 140 -20.99 11.41 9.72
C GLU A 140 -21.06 12.79 9.05
N LYS A 141 -20.11 13.13 8.17
CA LYS A 141 -20.14 14.37 7.39
C LYS A 141 -21.33 14.39 6.42
N MET A 142 -21.55 13.26 5.70
CA MET A 142 -22.70 13.13 4.79
C MET A 142 -24.03 13.30 5.54
N ARG A 143 -24.19 12.72 6.71
CA ARG A 143 -25.37 12.89 7.56
C ARG A 143 -25.66 14.34 7.93
N ARG A 144 -24.60 15.12 8.20
CA ARG A 144 -24.75 16.55 8.54
C ARG A 144 -25.12 17.41 7.33
N LEU A 145 -24.59 17.09 6.17
CA LEU A 145 -24.85 17.81 4.92
C LEU A 145 -26.19 17.42 4.28
N HIS A 146 -26.60 16.16 4.45
CA HIS A 146 -27.76 15.54 3.84
C HIS A 146 -28.58 14.77 4.89
N PRO A 147 -29.36 15.48 5.74
CA PRO A 147 -30.11 14.85 6.82
C PRO A 147 -31.17 13.83 6.34
N GLU A 148 -31.57 13.89 5.08
CA GLU A 148 -32.47 12.95 4.42
C GLU A 148 -31.85 11.57 4.16
N LEU A 149 -30.51 11.43 4.25
CA LEU A 149 -29.83 10.15 4.05
C LEU A 149 -29.86 9.30 5.32
N HIS A 150 -30.23 8.05 5.17
CA HIS A 150 -30.07 7.05 6.22
C HIS A 150 -28.63 6.54 6.23
N THR A 151 -27.76 7.19 7.02
CA THR A 151 -26.35 6.86 7.17
C THR A 151 -26.05 6.15 8.51
N ASP A 152 -27.05 5.52 9.11
CA ASP A 152 -26.88 4.76 10.36
C ASP A 152 -26.22 3.42 10.08
N ILE A 153 -24.91 3.49 9.83
CA ILE A 153 -24.04 2.34 9.54
C ILE A 153 -23.25 2.01 10.79
N SER A 154 -23.31 0.74 11.22
CA SER A 154 -22.54 0.33 12.39
C SER A 154 -21.02 0.29 12.07
N PRO A 155 -20.14 0.60 13.05
CA PRO A 155 -18.70 0.44 12.88
C PRO A 155 -18.30 -0.97 12.44
N PHE A 156 -19.00 -2.00 12.94
CA PHE A 156 -18.79 -3.39 12.51
C PHE A 156 -19.04 -3.56 11.02
N PHE A 157 -20.13 -3.03 10.49
CA PHE A 157 -20.46 -3.16 9.05
C PHE A 157 -19.44 -2.40 8.18
N MET A 158 -18.99 -1.23 8.62
CA MET A 158 -17.96 -0.46 7.93
C MET A 158 -16.64 -1.25 7.87
N HIS A 159 -16.19 -1.76 9.02
CA HIS A 159 -14.98 -2.61 9.10
C HIS A 159 -15.10 -3.86 8.20
N PHE A 160 -16.24 -4.55 8.27
CA PHE A 160 -16.52 -5.70 7.42
C PHE A 160 -16.42 -5.36 5.92
N THR A 161 -17.01 -4.24 5.50
CA THR A 161 -16.98 -3.80 4.11
C THR A 161 -15.56 -3.47 3.64
N CYS A 162 -14.78 -2.77 4.47
CA CYS A 162 -13.37 -2.48 4.19
C CYS A 162 -12.54 -3.78 4.09
N SER A 163 -12.74 -4.72 5.01
CA SER A 163 -12.06 -6.02 4.99
C SER A 163 -12.43 -6.82 3.73
N TRP A 164 -13.69 -6.83 3.35
CA TRP A 164 -14.16 -7.50 2.13
C TRP A 164 -13.51 -6.91 0.88
N TRP A 165 -13.46 -5.58 0.75
CA TRP A 165 -12.81 -4.88 -0.36
C TRP A 165 -11.34 -5.25 -0.50
N ILE A 166 -10.61 -5.24 0.61
CA ILE A 166 -9.18 -5.60 0.62
C ILE A 166 -8.98 -7.07 0.21
N ASN A 167 -9.79 -7.98 0.73
CA ASN A 167 -9.69 -9.39 0.37
C ASN A 167 -10.03 -9.64 -1.12
N MET A 168 -10.97 -8.88 -1.67
CA MET A 168 -11.25 -8.90 -3.11
C MET A 168 -10.03 -8.43 -3.92
N MET A 169 -9.37 -7.35 -3.52
CA MET A 169 -8.14 -6.86 -4.17
C MET A 169 -7.01 -7.90 -4.11
N LEU A 170 -6.81 -8.54 -2.96
CA LEU A 170 -5.83 -9.60 -2.79
C LEU A 170 -6.10 -10.76 -3.75
N SER A 171 -7.35 -11.14 -3.92
CA SER A 171 -7.76 -12.17 -4.90
C SER A 171 -7.43 -11.77 -6.33
N LEU A 172 -7.63 -10.51 -6.71
CA LEU A 172 -7.28 -10.00 -8.05
C LEU A 172 -5.76 -10.03 -8.29
N ILE A 173 -4.95 -9.77 -7.29
CA ILE A 173 -3.49 -9.86 -7.37
C ILE A 173 -3.07 -11.31 -7.64
N HIS A 174 -3.67 -12.27 -6.96
CA HIS A 174 -3.39 -13.70 -7.12
C HIS A 174 -3.85 -14.28 -8.46
N ILE A 175 -5.10 -14.03 -8.86
CA ILE A 175 -5.70 -14.59 -10.10
C ILE A 175 -4.93 -14.13 -11.35
N SER A 176 -4.33 -12.96 -11.31
CA SER A 176 -3.58 -12.42 -12.45
C SER A 176 -2.12 -12.91 -12.49
N GLU A 177 -1.66 -13.79 -11.60
CA GLU A 177 -0.34 -14.41 -11.77
C GLU A 177 -0.39 -15.36 -12.98
N PRO A 178 0.49 -15.18 -14.00
CA PRO A 178 0.66 -16.20 -15.01
C PRO A 178 1.14 -17.45 -14.30
N THR A 179 0.36 -18.52 -14.37
CA THR A 179 0.77 -19.85 -13.90
C THR A 179 2.15 -20.15 -14.48
N ARG A 180 3.19 -20.06 -13.64
CA ARG A 180 4.52 -20.57 -14.00
C ARG A 180 4.37 -22.08 -14.16
N ARG A 181 4.19 -22.52 -15.42
CA ARG A 181 4.42 -23.89 -15.84
C ARG A 181 5.90 -24.14 -16.03
#